data_64339bfff612757b9efc86cbf4d754f5
#
_entry.id   64339bfff612757b9efc86cbf4d754f5
#
_cell.length_a   1.000
_cell.length_b   1.000
_cell.length_c   1.000
_cell.angle_alpha   90.00
_cell.angle_beta   90.00
_cell.angle_gamma   90.00
#
_symmetry.space_group_name_H-M   'P 1'
#
loop_
_entity.id
_entity.type
_entity.pdbx_description
1 polymer ?
#
loop_
_entity_poly.entity_id
_entity_poly.type
_entity_poly.pdbx_seq_one_letter_code
_entity_poly.pdbx_strand_id
1 'polypeptide(L)'
;MNMATISARLNNLFNKIYDIIYRMRTGEQTKSIPKSVHAIQAHSYTFYFIALLFGVLLDFLFPLKLLNQPVLMPISTVFIIFASFLIIWAQRASEKFKRKKMKENITKESFCNGPYSFIKNPTHLGLFILTLGFGILANAVFVILFAIVSFVVTKFIFLKKEEKILEVKYGAPYIEYKKSMRF
;
A
#
# COMPACT_ATOMS: atom_id res chain seq x y z
N MET A 1 12.71 39.54 -13.86
CA MET A 1 11.83 38.41 -13.45
C MET A 1 12.55 37.14 -13.85
N ASN A 2 12.95 36.30 -12.87
CA ASN A 2 13.91 35.22 -13.08
C ASN A 2 13.24 34.03 -13.76
N MET A 3 13.89 33.39 -14.74
CA MET A 3 13.40 32.22 -15.51
C MET A 3 12.88 31.08 -14.60
N ALA A 4 13.52 30.89 -13.46
CA ALA A 4 13.08 29.91 -12.45
C ALA A 4 11.68 30.22 -11.86
N THR A 5 11.35 31.49 -11.68
CA THR A 5 10.05 31.92 -11.15
C THR A 5 8.92 31.74 -12.17
N ILE A 6 9.25 31.90 -13.45
CA ILE A 6 8.30 31.66 -14.56
C ILE A 6 8.03 30.17 -14.71
N SER A 7 9.06 29.34 -14.67
CA SER A 7 8.94 27.89 -14.73
C SER A 7 8.10 27.32 -13.57
N ALA A 8 8.31 27.81 -12.33
CA ALA A 8 7.54 27.39 -11.18
C ALA A 8 6.06 27.80 -11.27
N ARG A 9 5.75 28.99 -11.80
CA ARG A 9 4.37 29.46 -12.05
C ARG A 9 3.69 28.66 -13.14
N LEU A 10 4.39 28.35 -14.25
CA LEU A 10 3.88 27.52 -15.32
C LEU A 10 3.56 26.10 -14.84
N ASN A 11 4.46 25.46 -14.08
CA ASN A 11 4.21 24.14 -13.49
C ASN A 11 3.00 24.15 -12.55
N ASN A 12 2.84 25.20 -11.75
CA ASN A 12 1.69 25.32 -10.86
C ASN A 12 0.37 25.52 -11.66
N LEU A 13 0.43 26.26 -12.74
CA LEU A 13 -0.70 26.45 -13.66
C LEU A 13 -1.07 25.15 -14.40
N PHE A 14 -0.08 24.43 -14.90
CA PHE A 14 -0.28 23.12 -15.54
C PHE A 14 -0.89 22.09 -14.57
N ASN A 15 -0.41 22.02 -13.35
CA ASN A 15 -0.98 21.13 -12.34
C ASN A 15 -2.44 21.51 -12.01
N LYS A 16 -2.75 22.80 -11.95
CA LYS A 16 -4.12 23.29 -11.69
C LYS A 16 -5.07 22.99 -12.85
N ILE A 17 -4.60 23.18 -14.09
CA ILE A 17 -5.37 22.86 -15.31
C ILE A 17 -5.59 21.33 -15.41
N TYR A 18 -4.56 20.54 -15.13
CA TYR A 18 -4.65 19.09 -15.12
C TYR A 18 -5.68 18.59 -14.09
N ASP A 19 -5.68 19.15 -12.89
CA ASP A 19 -6.68 18.83 -11.85
C ASP A 19 -8.10 19.17 -12.29
N ILE A 20 -8.29 20.30 -12.99
CA ILE A 20 -9.60 20.71 -13.51
C ILE A 20 -10.05 19.75 -14.62
N ILE A 21 -9.19 19.42 -15.58
CA ILE A 21 -9.49 18.48 -16.67
C ILE A 21 -9.78 17.09 -16.15
N TYR A 22 -9.01 16.64 -15.15
CA TYR A 22 -9.23 15.34 -14.50
C TYR A 22 -10.59 15.28 -13.79
N ARG A 23 -10.96 16.33 -13.05
CA ARG A 23 -12.28 16.47 -12.40
C ARG A 23 -13.43 16.47 -13.42
N MET A 24 -13.27 17.16 -14.54
CA MET A 24 -14.29 17.18 -15.61
C MET A 24 -14.42 15.84 -16.33
N ARG A 25 -13.31 15.11 -16.52
CA ARG A 25 -13.30 13.83 -17.23
C ARG A 25 -13.85 12.68 -16.38
N THR A 26 -13.73 12.74 -15.06
CA THR A 26 -14.17 11.66 -14.17
C THR A 26 -15.61 11.79 -13.70
N GLY A 27 -16.30 12.91 -13.97
CA GLY A 27 -17.71 13.12 -13.59
C GLY A 27 -17.99 12.91 -12.09
N GLU A 28 -16.96 12.80 -11.26
CA GLU A 28 -17.07 12.51 -9.83
C GLU A 28 -17.49 13.76 -9.06
N GLN A 29 -18.78 13.88 -8.83
CA GLN A 29 -19.27 14.64 -7.68
C GLN A 29 -18.59 14.07 -6.41
N THR A 30 -18.07 14.97 -5.62
CA THR A 30 -17.42 14.82 -4.33
C THR A 30 -18.18 13.92 -3.35
N LYS A 31 -18.19 12.60 -3.56
CA LYS A 31 -18.40 11.66 -2.47
C LYS A 31 -17.09 11.62 -1.68
N SER A 32 -17.16 12.15 -0.45
CA SER A 32 -16.10 12.26 0.55
C SER A 32 -14.88 11.36 0.30
N ILE A 33 -13.88 11.90 -0.42
CA ILE A 33 -12.56 11.28 -0.51
C ILE A 33 -12.03 11.29 0.92
N PRO A 34 -11.67 10.15 1.51
CA PRO A 34 -11.14 10.11 2.86
C PRO A 34 -9.95 11.07 2.93
N LYS A 35 -10.00 12.00 3.87
CA LYS A 35 -9.11 13.18 3.99
C LYS A 35 -7.62 12.86 4.11
N SER A 36 -7.23 11.60 4.25
CA SER A 36 -5.82 11.20 4.31
C SER A 36 -5.59 9.75 3.86
N VAL A 37 -4.47 9.51 3.17
CA VAL A 37 -3.95 8.17 2.82
C VAL A 37 -3.81 7.29 4.07
N HIS A 38 -3.43 7.88 5.21
CA HIS A 38 -3.32 7.17 6.48
C HIS A 38 -4.64 6.55 6.97
N ALA A 39 -5.78 7.20 6.69
CA ALA A 39 -7.08 6.64 7.06
C ALA A 39 -7.39 5.36 6.27
N ILE A 40 -7.05 5.33 4.97
CA ILE A 40 -7.25 4.12 4.15
C ILE A 40 -6.31 3.01 4.60
N GLN A 41 -5.05 3.32 4.87
CA GLN A 41 -4.09 2.35 5.38
C GLN A 41 -4.54 1.77 6.73
N ALA A 42 -5.00 2.63 7.65
CA ALA A 42 -5.55 2.17 8.93
C ALA A 42 -6.72 1.21 8.73
N HIS A 43 -7.67 1.53 7.85
CA HIS A 43 -8.81 0.64 7.56
C HIS A 43 -8.37 -0.69 6.95
N SER A 44 -7.34 -0.69 6.07
CA SER A 44 -6.85 -1.95 5.51
C SER A 44 -6.14 -2.82 6.56
N TYR A 45 -5.39 -2.21 7.49
CA TYR A 45 -4.77 -2.94 8.60
C TYR A 45 -5.81 -3.53 9.54
N THR A 46 -6.85 -2.75 9.89
CA THR A 46 -7.98 -3.24 10.68
C THR A 46 -8.68 -4.40 9.99
N PHE A 47 -8.86 -4.32 8.66
CA PHE A 47 -9.46 -5.40 7.88
C PHE A 47 -8.64 -6.69 7.94
N TYR A 48 -7.31 -6.63 7.77
CA TYR A 48 -6.44 -7.80 7.94
C TYR A 48 -6.48 -8.35 9.36
N PHE A 49 -6.53 -7.47 10.37
CA PHE A 49 -6.61 -7.88 11.77
C PHE A 49 -7.91 -8.61 12.07
N ILE A 50 -9.04 -8.09 11.62
CA ILE A 50 -10.35 -8.74 11.77
C ILE A 50 -10.37 -10.09 11.04
N ALA A 51 -9.85 -10.15 9.81
CA ALA A 51 -9.75 -11.38 9.04
C ALA A 51 -8.88 -12.44 9.74
N LEU A 52 -7.77 -12.02 10.35
CA LEU A 52 -6.91 -12.88 11.16
C LEU A 52 -7.69 -13.46 12.36
N LEU A 53 -8.41 -12.62 13.11
CA LEU A 53 -9.21 -13.07 14.27
C LEU A 53 -10.30 -14.06 13.84
N PHE A 54 -11.00 -13.79 12.75
CA PHE A 54 -11.99 -14.72 12.21
C PHE A 54 -11.35 -16.04 11.78
N GLY A 55 -10.20 -15.98 11.10
CA GLY A 55 -9.45 -17.18 10.72
C GLY A 55 -9.07 -18.03 11.93
N VAL A 56 -8.52 -17.41 12.97
CA VAL A 56 -8.16 -18.10 14.22
C VAL A 56 -9.39 -18.70 14.90
N LEU A 57 -10.50 -17.97 14.95
CA LEU A 57 -11.75 -18.46 15.53
C LEU A 57 -12.27 -19.70 14.80
N LEU A 58 -12.25 -19.68 13.46
CA LEU A 58 -12.69 -20.83 12.67
C LEU A 58 -11.73 -22.02 12.79
N ASP A 59 -10.42 -21.79 12.84
CA ASP A 59 -9.46 -22.85 13.10
C ASP A 59 -9.59 -23.47 14.50
N PHE A 60 -10.04 -22.69 15.48
CA PHE A 60 -10.38 -23.20 16.80
C PHE A 60 -11.63 -24.07 16.79
N LEU A 61 -12.66 -23.66 16.00
CA LEU A 61 -13.92 -24.42 15.89
C LEU A 61 -13.79 -25.66 15.01
N PHE A 62 -12.98 -25.57 13.93
CA PHE A 62 -12.76 -26.60 12.93
C PHE A 62 -11.27 -26.81 12.70
N PRO A 63 -10.56 -27.55 13.56
CA PRO A 63 -9.10 -27.68 13.51
C PRO A 63 -8.65 -28.49 12.29
N LEU A 64 -8.50 -27.85 11.15
CA LEU A 64 -7.93 -28.44 9.94
C LEU A 64 -6.42 -28.23 9.94
N LYS A 65 -5.63 -29.31 9.86
CA LYS A 65 -4.18 -29.25 9.81
C LYS A 65 -3.66 -29.45 8.40
N LEU A 66 -2.73 -28.60 7.96
CA LEU A 66 -2.12 -28.66 6.63
C LEU A 66 -1.06 -29.76 6.52
N LEU A 67 -0.06 -29.73 7.40
CA LEU A 67 1.14 -30.55 7.33
C LEU A 67 1.73 -30.77 8.72
N ASN A 68 2.77 -31.64 8.78
CA ASN A 68 3.53 -31.84 10.02
C ASN A 68 4.27 -30.57 10.47
N GLN A 69 4.12 -30.18 11.71
CA GLN A 69 4.68 -28.96 12.30
C GLN A 69 6.20 -28.77 12.10
N PRO A 70 7.06 -29.83 12.20
CA PRO A 70 8.50 -29.62 12.08
C PRO A 70 8.94 -29.05 10.72
N VAL A 71 8.17 -29.27 9.64
CA VAL A 71 8.45 -28.70 8.32
C VAL A 71 7.93 -27.26 8.19
N LEU A 72 6.82 -26.95 8.85
CA LEU A 72 6.16 -25.63 8.74
C LEU A 72 6.89 -24.54 9.53
N MET A 73 7.49 -24.86 10.67
CA MET A 73 8.17 -23.89 11.52
C MET A 73 9.30 -23.10 10.83
N PRO A 74 10.28 -23.72 10.17
CA PRO A 74 11.35 -22.94 9.52
C PRO A 74 10.81 -22.08 8.37
N ILE A 75 9.84 -22.59 7.60
CA ILE A 75 9.24 -21.85 6.48
C ILE A 75 8.50 -20.62 7.01
N SER A 76 7.64 -20.78 8.01
CA SER A 76 6.87 -19.68 8.59
C SER A 76 7.78 -18.62 9.21
N THR A 77 8.85 -19.03 9.87
CA THR A 77 9.83 -18.11 10.47
C THR A 77 10.48 -17.22 9.41
N VAL A 78 10.88 -17.80 8.27
CA VAL A 78 11.43 -17.03 7.14
C VAL A 78 10.40 -16.02 6.61
N PHE A 79 9.13 -16.43 6.44
CA PHE A 79 8.07 -15.54 5.99
C PHE A 79 7.84 -14.38 6.96
N ILE A 80 7.80 -14.63 8.26
CA ILE A 80 7.58 -13.61 9.29
C ILE A 80 8.75 -12.62 9.33
N ILE A 81 9.98 -13.10 9.30
CA ILE A 81 11.18 -12.25 9.29
C ILE A 81 11.22 -11.38 8.04
N PHE A 82 11.02 -11.99 6.87
CA PHE A 82 11.01 -11.27 5.59
C PHE A 82 9.91 -10.21 5.54
N ALA A 83 8.69 -10.56 5.96
CA ALA A 83 7.57 -9.64 6.01
C ALA A 83 7.83 -8.45 6.94
N SER A 84 8.34 -8.73 8.15
CA SER A 84 8.67 -7.70 9.14
C SER A 84 9.74 -6.74 8.59
N PHE A 85 10.79 -7.28 7.98
CA PHE A 85 11.83 -6.49 7.32
C PHE A 85 11.25 -5.61 6.21
N LEU A 86 10.40 -6.17 5.33
CA LEU A 86 9.78 -5.45 4.23
C LEU A 86 8.90 -4.29 4.74
N ILE A 87 8.11 -4.53 5.79
CA ILE A 87 7.25 -3.50 6.40
C ILE A 87 8.09 -2.37 6.98
N ILE A 88 9.11 -2.70 7.77
CA ILE A 88 9.99 -1.69 8.40
C ILE A 88 10.73 -0.88 7.32
N TRP A 89 11.23 -1.54 6.29
CA TRP A 89 11.92 -0.89 5.17
C TRP A 89 10.98 0.06 4.42
N ALA A 90 9.73 -0.37 4.14
CA ALA A 90 8.72 0.47 3.51
C ALA A 90 8.34 1.68 4.37
N GLN A 91 8.19 1.51 5.68
CA GLN A 91 7.89 2.62 6.60
C GLN A 91 9.03 3.66 6.62
N ARG A 92 10.28 3.21 6.73
CA ARG A 92 11.45 4.10 6.70
C ARG A 92 11.56 4.86 5.37
N ALA A 93 11.30 4.20 4.25
CA ALA A 93 11.29 4.84 2.93
C ALA A 93 10.18 5.90 2.82
N SER A 94 8.99 5.59 3.33
CA SER A 94 7.86 6.53 3.37
C SER A 94 8.14 7.76 4.24
N GLU A 95 8.81 7.60 5.38
CA GLU A 95 9.22 8.72 6.23
C GLU A 95 10.27 9.61 5.55
N LYS A 96 11.26 9.01 4.89
CA LYS A 96 12.25 9.76 4.09
C LYS A 96 11.57 10.58 2.99
N PHE A 97 10.58 10.00 2.30
CA PHE A 97 9.78 10.71 1.31
C PHE A 97 9.04 11.90 1.92
N LYS A 98 8.41 11.74 3.09
CA LYS A 98 7.70 12.84 3.78
C LYS A 98 8.64 13.99 4.13
N ARG A 99 9.85 13.71 4.60
CA ARG A 99 10.87 14.72 4.93
C ARG A 99 11.39 15.45 3.69
N LYS A 100 11.62 14.71 2.58
CA LYS A 100 12.08 15.27 1.31
C LYS A 100 11.02 16.20 0.69
N LYS A 101 9.75 15.80 0.75
CA LYS A 101 8.62 16.60 0.26
C LYS A 101 8.54 17.99 0.87
N MET A 102 8.97 18.18 2.10
CA MET A 102 8.95 19.48 2.77
C MET A 102 10.03 20.44 2.25
N LYS A 103 11.03 19.95 1.54
CA LYS A 103 12.22 20.72 1.15
C LYS A 103 12.39 20.91 -0.37
N GLU A 104 11.82 20.03 -1.20
CA GLU A 104 12.10 19.97 -2.63
C GLU A 104 10.82 19.81 -3.47
N ASN A 105 10.90 20.17 -4.75
CA ASN A 105 9.87 19.86 -5.73
C ASN A 105 9.76 18.34 -5.91
N ILE A 106 8.52 17.84 -5.95
CA ILE A 106 8.25 16.41 -6.09
C ILE A 106 8.41 16.02 -7.56
N THR A 107 9.29 15.07 -7.82
CA THR A 107 9.51 14.44 -9.12
C THR A 107 9.14 12.95 -9.04
N LYS A 108 9.12 12.26 -10.20
CA LYS A 108 8.90 10.81 -10.27
C LYS A 108 9.90 10.05 -9.39
N GLU A 109 11.18 10.45 -9.42
CA GLU A 109 12.27 9.82 -8.68
C GLU A 109 12.06 9.91 -7.16
N SER A 110 11.31 10.92 -6.70
CA SER A 110 10.97 11.06 -5.28
C SER A 110 10.15 9.89 -4.74
N PHE A 111 9.35 9.24 -5.60
CA PHE A 111 8.57 8.05 -5.23
C PHE A 111 9.39 6.76 -5.30
N CYS A 112 10.43 6.70 -6.15
CA CYS A 112 11.31 5.55 -6.30
C CYS A 112 12.31 5.47 -5.15
N ASN A 113 11.84 5.23 -3.92
CA ASN A 113 12.70 5.17 -2.74
C ASN A 113 12.54 3.82 -2.00
N GLY A 114 13.66 3.13 -1.78
CA GLY A 114 13.65 1.84 -1.10
C GLY A 114 12.79 0.78 -1.81
N PRO A 115 11.89 0.07 -1.10
CA PRO A 115 11.08 -0.99 -1.70
C PRO A 115 10.06 -0.46 -2.72
N TYR A 116 9.73 0.86 -2.67
CA TYR A 116 8.86 1.51 -3.65
C TYR A 116 9.48 1.63 -5.05
N SER A 117 10.78 1.35 -5.20
CA SER A 117 11.43 1.25 -6.52
C SER A 117 11.03 -0.03 -7.27
N PHE A 118 10.57 -1.05 -6.58
CA PHE A 118 10.24 -2.36 -7.15
C PHE A 118 8.75 -2.69 -7.04
N ILE A 119 8.11 -2.26 -5.97
CA ILE A 119 6.73 -2.61 -5.62
C ILE A 119 5.98 -1.34 -5.25
N LYS A 120 4.81 -1.11 -5.85
CA LYS A 120 3.98 0.07 -5.54
C LYS A 120 3.55 0.13 -4.08
N ASN A 121 3.16 -1.01 -3.53
CA ASN A 121 2.53 -1.11 -2.22
C ASN A 121 3.24 -2.15 -1.34
N PRO A 122 4.52 -1.92 -0.97
CA PRO A 122 5.32 -2.90 -0.24
C PRO A 122 4.77 -3.19 1.15
N THR A 123 4.12 -2.22 1.79
CA THR A 123 3.53 -2.40 3.12
C THR A 123 2.36 -3.39 3.10
N HIS A 124 1.49 -3.31 2.09
CA HIS A 124 0.37 -4.25 1.96
C HIS A 124 0.84 -5.66 1.61
N LEU A 125 1.87 -5.77 0.75
CA LEU A 125 2.49 -7.06 0.46
C LEU A 125 3.14 -7.65 1.71
N GLY A 126 3.87 -6.83 2.47
CA GLY A 126 4.46 -7.25 3.73
C GLY A 126 3.42 -7.75 4.74
N LEU A 127 2.30 -7.05 4.86
CA LEU A 127 1.20 -7.45 5.75
C LEU A 127 0.56 -8.79 5.32
N PHE A 128 0.38 -8.98 4.02
CA PHE A 128 -0.10 -10.25 3.47
C PHE A 128 0.86 -11.41 3.79
N ILE A 129 2.17 -11.25 3.53
CA ILE A 129 3.18 -12.26 3.80
C ILE A 129 3.28 -12.54 5.32
N LEU A 130 3.15 -11.51 6.16
CA LEU A 130 3.12 -11.64 7.61
C LEU A 130 1.97 -12.51 8.09
N THR A 131 0.75 -12.23 7.57
CA THR A 131 -0.46 -12.98 7.93
C THR A 131 -0.38 -14.42 7.43
N LEU A 132 0.16 -14.65 6.23
CA LEU A 132 0.44 -15.99 5.71
C LEU A 132 1.44 -16.74 6.59
N GLY A 133 2.55 -16.09 6.95
CA GLY A 133 3.57 -16.68 7.82
C GLY A 133 2.99 -17.08 9.18
N PHE A 134 2.11 -16.26 9.73
CA PHE A 134 1.41 -16.56 10.97
C PHE A 134 0.44 -17.75 10.82
N GLY A 135 -0.31 -17.81 9.73
CA GLY A 135 -1.20 -18.94 9.41
C GLY A 135 -0.44 -20.26 9.24
N ILE A 136 0.71 -20.23 8.58
CA ILE A 136 1.59 -21.40 8.42
C ILE A 136 2.18 -21.81 9.78
N LEU A 137 2.64 -20.87 10.60
CA LEU A 137 3.20 -21.13 11.92
C LEU A 137 2.16 -21.80 12.86
N ALA A 138 0.95 -21.28 12.85
CA ALA A 138 -0.16 -21.82 13.63
C ALA A 138 -0.76 -23.11 13.04
N ASN A 139 -0.32 -23.52 11.86
CA ASN A 139 -0.91 -24.61 11.06
C ASN A 139 -2.42 -24.44 10.86
N ALA A 140 -2.83 -23.20 10.60
CA ALA A 140 -4.20 -22.71 10.60
C ALA A 140 -4.67 -22.45 9.15
N VAL A 141 -5.44 -23.40 8.61
CA VAL A 141 -5.92 -23.36 7.20
C VAL A 141 -6.80 -22.15 6.95
N PHE A 142 -7.71 -21.83 7.87
CA PHE A 142 -8.63 -20.72 7.71
C PHE A 142 -7.90 -19.38 7.79
N VAL A 143 -6.86 -19.24 8.61
CA VAL A 143 -6.04 -18.03 8.64
C VAL A 143 -5.39 -17.78 7.28
N ILE A 144 -4.86 -18.83 6.64
CA ILE A 144 -4.25 -18.73 5.30
C ILE A 144 -5.31 -18.34 4.26
N LEU A 145 -6.47 -18.98 4.29
CA LEU A 145 -7.58 -18.66 3.39
C LEU A 145 -8.01 -17.20 3.52
N PHE A 146 -8.23 -16.73 4.77
CA PHE A 146 -8.60 -15.34 5.02
C PHE A 146 -7.49 -14.34 4.66
N ALA A 147 -6.21 -14.71 4.80
CA ALA A 147 -5.10 -13.88 4.32
C ALA A 147 -5.17 -13.67 2.81
N ILE A 148 -5.42 -14.73 2.03
CA ILE A 148 -5.56 -14.65 0.57
C ILE A 148 -6.77 -13.79 0.19
N VAL A 149 -7.92 -14.02 0.80
CA VAL A 149 -9.14 -13.22 0.57
C VAL A 149 -8.88 -11.75 0.90
N SER A 150 -8.24 -11.47 2.04
CA SER A 150 -7.91 -10.10 2.46
C SER A 150 -6.96 -9.42 1.49
N PHE A 151 -5.98 -10.14 0.94
CA PHE A 151 -5.08 -9.59 -0.07
C PHE A 151 -5.83 -9.19 -1.35
N VAL A 152 -6.72 -10.05 -1.84
CA VAL A 152 -7.55 -9.77 -3.02
C VAL A 152 -8.45 -8.56 -2.77
N VAL A 153 -9.18 -8.54 -1.67
CA VAL A 153 -10.07 -7.42 -1.28
C VAL A 153 -9.27 -6.12 -1.15
N THR A 154 -8.12 -6.16 -0.48
CA THR A 154 -7.25 -4.99 -0.31
C THR A 154 -6.76 -4.47 -1.66
N LYS A 155 -6.33 -5.35 -2.56
CA LYS A 155 -5.85 -4.98 -3.90
C LYS A 155 -6.93 -4.27 -4.72
N PHE A 156 -8.16 -4.76 -4.72
CA PHE A 156 -9.22 -4.22 -5.57
C PHE A 156 -9.96 -3.02 -4.96
N ILE A 157 -10.03 -2.93 -3.64
CA ILE A 157 -10.81 -1.87 -2.96
C ILE A 157 -9.90 -0.80 -2.38
N PHE A 158 -8.98 -1.17 -1.48
CA PHE A 158 -8.19 -0.19 -0.73
C PHE A 158 -7.08 0.44 -1.57
N LEU A 159 -6.32 -0.38 -2.33
CA LEU A 159 -5.22 0.14 -3.14
C LEU A 159 -5.71 1.05 -4.27
N LYS A 160 -6.84 0.74 -4.91
CA LYS A 160 -7.42 1.63 -5.92
C LYS A 160 -7.83 2.98 -5.33
N LYS A 161 -8.38 2.99 -4.11
CA LYS A 161 -8.73 4.25 -3.40
C LYS A 161 -7.49 5.04 -3.01
N GLU A 162 -6.46 4.36 -2.50
CA GLU A 162 -5.18 4.97 -2.15
C GLU A 162 -4.49 5.59 -3.37
N GLU A 163 -4.42 4.85 -4.49
CA GLU A 163 -3.87 5.35 -5.75
C GLU A 163 -4.60 6.61 -6.24
N LYS A 164 -5.93 6.62 -6.22
CA LYS A 164 -6.72 7.81 -6.59
C LYS A 164 -6.38 9.04 -5.74
N ILE A 165 -6.22 8.86 -4.43
CA ILE A 165 -5.85 9.97 -3.55
C ILE A 165 -4.43 10.46 -3.86
N LEU A 166 -3.50 9.56 -4.12
CA LEU A 166 -2.13 9.91 -4.47
C LEU A 166 -2.05 10.62 -5.82
N GLU A 167 -2.86 10.20 -6.81
CA GLU A 167 -2.98 10.88 -8.11
C GLU A 167 -3.50 12.31 -7.95
N VAL A 168 -4.55 12.51 -7.16
CA VAL A 168 -5.10 13.84 -6.89
C VAL A 168 -4.11 14.71 -6.11
N LYS A 169 -3.38 14.12 -5.17
CA LYS A 169 -2.47 14.84 -4.28
C LYS A 169 -1.15 15.25 -4.93
N TYR A 170 -0.61 14.42 -5.83
CA TYR A 170 0.72 14.59 -6.40
C TYR A 170 0.73 14.82 -7.92
N GLY A 171 -0.41 14.61 -8.61
CA GLY A 171 -0.55 14.88 -10.03
C GLY A 171 0.37 14.07 -10.93
N ALA A 172 0.91 14.74 -11.96
CA ALA A 172 1.73 14.14 -13.01
C ALA A 172 2.92 13.28 -12.49
N PRO A 173 3.73 13.72 -11.51
CA PRO A 173 4.85 12.92 -11.00
C PRO A 173 4.44 11.55 -10.47
N TYR A 174 3.29 11.46 -9.79
CA TYR A 174 2.80 10.18 -9.29
C TYR A 174 2.26 9.29 -10.42
N ILE A 175 1.61 9.88 -11.41
CA ILE A 175 1.07 9.14 -12.57
C ILE A 175 2.21 8.53 -13.39
N GLU A 176 3.31 9.26 -13.60
CA GLU A 176 4.52 8.76 -14.27
C GLU A 176 5.16 7.61 -13.47
N TYR A 177 5.27 7.76 -12.14
CA TYR A 177 5.73 6.70 -11.26
C TYR A 177 4.82 5.45 -11.38
N LYS A 178 3.49 5.63 -11.32
CA LYS A 178 2.53 4.54 -11.44
C LYS A 178 2.65 3.78 -12.75
N LYS A 179 2.87 4.48 -13.86
CA LYS A 179 3.06 3.86 -15.19
C LYS A 179 4.37 3.08 -15.30
N SER A 180 5.41 3.49 -14.58
CA SER A 180 6.72 2.82 -14.62
C SER A 180 6.77 1.54 -13.78
N MET A 181 5.81 1.35 -12.86
CA MET A 181 5.74 0.18 -11.98
C MET A 181 4.74 -0.85 -12.52
N ARG A 182 5.19 -2.12 -12.64
CA ARG A 182 4.33 -3.23 -13.11
C ARG A 182 3.40 -3.79 -12.03
N PHE A 183 3.76 -3.64 -10.74
CA PHE A 183 3.02 -4.19 -9.59
C PHE A 183 2.73 -3.14 -8.54
#